data_c4c7a6c81d2ec6fb2b1fc196c6cde724
#
_entry.id   c4c7a6c81d2ec6fb2b1fc196c6cde724
#
_cell.length_a   1.000
_cell.length_b   1.000
_cell.length_c   1.000
_cell.angle_alpha   90.00
_cell.angle_beta   90.00
_cell.angle_gamma   90.00
#
_symmetry.space_group_name_H-M   'P 1'
#
loop_
_entity.id
_entity.type
_entity.pdbx_description
1 polymer ?
#
loop_
_entity_poly.entity_id
_entity_poly.type
_entity_poly.pdbx_seq_one_letter_code
_entity_poly.pdbx_strand_id
1 'polypeptide(L)'
;PAHVGAQKRGAGLPDVTEPTVDLFAAETGALLAWTDYLVGDRLDAVHPLVRERVRLEVDRRVLTPNLERDDFWWMGFTPREVNNWNPWINSNWLASVLLLERDPERRVRAVRKIARSLDRFVDAYPDDGGCDEGPGYWGRAGASLFESLELLHAATGGRLDVYRQPVVRAI
;
A
#
# COMPACT_ATOMS: atom_id res chain seq x y z
N PRO A 1 -6.87 -7.15 -9.87
CA PRO A 1 -7.66 -6.77 -11.05
C PRO A 1 -8.19 -5.36 -10.86
N ALA A 2 -8.03 -4.53 -11.90
CA ALA A 2 -8.59 -3.19 -11.85
C ALA A 2 -10.14 -3.28 -11.78
N HIS A 3 -10.75 -2.46 -10.95
CA HIS A 3 -12.19 -2.27 -11.01
C HIS A 3 -12.54 -1.58 -12.32
N VAL A 4 -13.13 -2.33 -13.24
CA VAL A 4 -13.50 -1.83 -14.58
C VAL A 4 -14.37 -0.56 -14.47
N GLY A 5 -15.25 -0.49 -13.46
CA GLY A 5 -16.08 0.69 -13.21
C GLY A 5 -15.34 1.95 -12.72
N ALA A 6 -14.08 1.83 -12.28
CA ALA A 6 -13.25 2.96 -11.87
C ALA A 6 -12.39 3.51 -13.02
N GLN A 7 -12.33 2.81 -14.14
CA GLN A 7 -11.59 3.24 -15.32
C GLN A 7 -12.46 4.11 -16.24
N LYS A 8 -11.85 5.09 -16.90
CA LYS A 8 -12.56 6.03 -17.79
C LYS A 8 -13.11 5.35 -19.05
N ARG A 9 -12.43 4.28 -19.50
CA ARG A 9 -12.89 3.47 -20.62
C ARG A 9 -13.66 2.26 -20.11
N GLY A 10 -14.98 2.36 -20.08
CA GLY A 10 -15.86 1.24 -19.74
C GLY A 10 -15.91 0.18 -20.83
N ALA A 11 -14.91 -0.68 -20.93
CA ALA A 11 -14.74 -1.62 -22.06
C ALA A 11 -15.06 -3.09 -21.72
N GLY A 12 -15.63 -3.39 -20.57
CA GLY A 12 -15.89 -4.77 -20.15
C GLY A 12 -14.64 -5.60 -19.78
N LEU A 13 -13.46 -5.16 -20.21
CA LEU A 13 -12.14 -5.68 -19.82
C LEU A 13 -11.31 -4.57 -19.20
N PRO A 14 -10.41 -4.90 -18.25
CA PRO A 14 -9.52 -3.91 -17.66
C PRO A 14 -8.65 -3.22 -18.71
N ASP A 15 -8.64 -1.89 -18.72
CA ASP A 15 -7.74 -1.10 -19.55
C ASP A 15 -6.34 -1.11 -18.93
N VAL A 16 -5.39 -1.73 -19.62
CA VAL A 16 -4.00 -1.83 -19.15
C VAL A 16 -3.24 -0.51 -19.21
N THR A 17 -3.76 0.48 -19.91
CA THR A 17 -3.17 1.83 -20.02
C THR A 17 -3.62 2.76 -18.92
N GLU A 18 -4.64 2.37 -18.15
CA GLU A 18 -5.15 3.12 -17.00
C GLU A 18 -5.17 2.22 -15.74
N PRO A 19 -4.01 1.87 -15.15
CA PRO A 19 -3.98 1.02 -13.98
C PRO A 19 -4.67 1.70 -12.79
N THR A 20 -5.58 0.96 -12.15
CA THR A 20 -6.27 1.37 -10.93
C THR A 20 -5.80 0.47 -9.79
N VAL A 21 -5.38 1.09 -8.68
CA VAL A 21 -4.97 0.35 -7.49
C VAL A 21 -6.12 0.35 -6.49
N ASP A 22 -6.65 -0.84 -6.27
CA ASP A 22 -7.66 -1.14 -5.25
C ASP A 22 -7.06 -2.06 -4.16
N LEU A 23 -7.88 -2.47 -3.20
CA LEU A 23 -7.48 -3.38 -2.13
C LEU A 23 -6.81 -4.65 -2.66
N PHE A 24 -7.45 -5.30 -3.64
CA PHE A 24 -6.99 -6.59 -4.16
C PHE A 24 -5.73 -6.47 -5.01
N ALA A 25 -5.60 -5.38 -5.77
CA ALA A 25 -4.38 -5.12 -6.53
C ALA A 25 -3.19 -4.88 -5.58
N ALA A 26 -3.40 -4.11 -4.51
CA ALA A 26 -2.38 -3.86 -3.51
C ALA A 26 -1.99 -5.13 -2.74
N GLU A 27 -2.96 -5.92 -2.25
CA GLU A 27 -2.68 -7.19 -1.57
C GLU A 27 -1.96 -8.20 -2.46
N THR A 28 -2.37 -8.31 -3.72
CA THR A 28 -1.70 -9.19 -4.68
C THR A 28 -0.25 -8.74 -4.90
N GLY A 29 -0.02 -7.43 -4.99
CA GLY A 29 1.32 -6.85 -5.09
C GLY A 29 2.20 -7.22 -3.90
N ALA A 30 1.69 -7.03 -2.68
CA ALA A 30 2.39 -7.38 -1.45
C ALA A 30 2.66 -8.88 -1.33
N LEU A 31 1.66 -9.72 -1.65
CA LEU A 31 1.83 -11.18 -1.64
C LEU A 31 2.94 -11.61 -2.59
N LEU A 32 2.98 -11.06 -3.80
CA LEU A 32 4.03 -11.34 -4.77
C LEU A 32 5.40 -10.82 -4.31
N ALA A 33 5.45 -9.65 -3.67
CA ALA A 33 6.68 -9.09 -3.11
C ALA A 33 7.25 -9.97 -1.99
N TRP A 34 6.41 -10.41 -1.06
CA TRP A 34 6.80 -11.36 -0.02
C TRP A 34 7.22 -12.72 -0.60
N THR A 35 6.54 -13.20 -1.64
CA THR A 35 6.92 -14.44 -2.34
C THR A 35 8.31 -14.31 -2.96
N ASP A 36 8.59 -13.20 -3.67
CA ASP A 36 9.92 -12.94 -4.24
C ASP A 36 11.01 -12.91 -3.15
N TYR A 37 10.70 -12.29 -2.01
CA TYR A 37 11.63 -12.18 -0.89
C TYR A 37 11.89 -13.51 -0.18
N LEU A 38 10.85 -14.28 0.15
CA LEU A 38 10.95 -15.48 0.98
C LEU A 38 11.41 -16.71 0.21
N VAL A 39 10.99 -16.85 -1.04
CA VAL A 39 11.25 -18.05 -1.84
C VAL A 39 11.84 -17.76 -3.22
N GLY A 40 12.43 -16.58 -3.41
CA GLY A 40 12.96 -16.13 -4.70
C GLY A 40 13.96 -17.10 -5.32
N ASP A 41 14.88 -17.64 -4.54
CA ASP A 41 15.88 -18.60 -5.04
C ASP A 41 15.22 -19.90 -5.55
N ARG A 42 14.11 -20.31 -4.93
CA ARG A 42 13.33 -21.47 -5.41
C ARG A 42 12.59 -21.15 -6.70
N LEU A 43 12.12 -19.92 -6.86
CA LEU A 43 11.53 -19.46 -8.12
C LEU A 43 12.59 -19.42 -9.24
N ASP A 44 13.79 -18.95 -8.95
CA ASP A 44 14.91 -18.93 -9.91
C ASP A 44 15.31 -20.34 -10.34
N ALA A 45 15.22 -21.33 -9.44
CA ALA A 45 15.45 -22.74 -9.77
C ALA A 45 14.41 -23.32 -10.74
N VAL A 46 13.19 -22.76 -10.76
CA VAL A 46 12.17 -23.10 -11.78
C VAL A 46 12.48 -22.37 -13.08
N HIS A 47 12.57 -21.05 -13.05
CA HIS A 47 12.99 -20.22 -14.18
C HIS A 47 13.17 -18.75 -13.74
N PRO A 48 14.28 -18.06 -14.10
CA PRO A 48 14.53 -16.68 -13.71
C PRO A 48 13.44 -15.68 -14.14
N LEU A 49 12.79 -15.92 -15.28
CA LEU A 49 11.69 -15.09 -15.78
C LEU A 49 10.49 -15.01 -14.83
N VAL A 50 10.33 -15.94 -13.89
CA VAL A 50 9.23 -15.88 -12.91
C VAL A 50 9.38 -14.63 -12.04
N ARG A 51 10.56 -14.41 -11.48
CA ARG A 51 10.84 -13.21 -10.64
C ARG A 51 10.85 -11.93 -11.45
N GLU A 52 11.42 -11.95 -12.64
CA GLU A 52 11.39 -10.80 -13.54
C GLU A 52 9.95 -10.38 -13.85
N ARG A 53 9.08 -11.36 -14.13
CA ARG A 53 7.66 -11.10 -14.38
C ARG A 53 6.92 -10.57 -13.17
N VAL A 54 7.18 -11.12 -11.98
CA VAL A 54 6.63 -10.63 -10.71
C VAL A 54 6.97 -9.16 -10.53
N ARG A 55 8.24 -8.78 -10.66
CA ARG A 55 8.71 -7.40 -10.50
C ARG A 55 8.09 -6.46 -11.52
N LEU A 56 8.05 -6.87 -12.79
CA LEU A 56 7.44 -6.10 -13.86
C LEU A 56 5.95 -5.84 -13.58
N GLU A 57 5.19 -6.87 -13.18
CA GLU A 57 3.75 -6.73 -12.96
C GLU A 57 3.43 -5.92 -11.70
N VAL A 58 4.19 -6.09 -10.63
CA VAL A 58 4.01 -5.29 -9.41
C VAL A 58 4.39 -3.83 -9.69
N ASP A 59 5.48 -3.57 -10.40
CA ASP A 59 5.88 -2.22 -10.73
C ASP A 59 4.79 -1.50 -11.54
N ARG A 60 4.40 -2.07 -12.68
CA ARG A 60 3.47 -1.40 -13.60
C ARG A 60 2.03 -1.28 -13.08
N ARG A 61 1.63 -2.14 -12.13
CA ARG A 61 0.25 -2.20 -11.63
C ARG A 61 0.06 -1.61 -10.24
N VAL A 62 1.12 -1.51 -9.45
CA VAL A 62 1.05 -1.05 -8.07
C VAL A 62 2.05 0.09 -7.80
N LEU A 63 3.36 -0.13 -8.01
CA LEU A 63 4.37 0.84 -7.59
C LEU A 63 4.28 2.13 -8.39
N THR A 64 4.36 2.04 -9.71
CA THR A 64 4.32 3.20 -10.61
C THR A 64 2.99 3.96 -10.50
N PRO A 65 1.81 3.33 -10.60
CA PRO A 65 0.55 4.06 -10.49
C PRO A 65 0.38 4.80 -9.15
N ASN A 66 0.74 4.15 -8.04
CA ASN A 66 0.64 4.77 -6.72
C ASN A 66 1.63 5.92 -6.54
N LEU A 67 2.81 5.84 -7.15
CA LEU A 67 3.81 6.90 -7.07
C LEU A 67 3.45 8.11 -7.93
N GLU A 68 2.89 7.91 -9.11
CA GLU A 68 2.69 8.96 -10.12
C GLU A 68 1.30 9.61 -10.05
N ARG A 69 0.29 8.93 -9.49
CA ARG A 69 -1.09 9.43 -9.41
C ARG A 69 -1.43 9.89 -8.01
N ASP A 70 -2.11 11.03 -7.90
CA ASP A 70 -2.62 11.61 -6.65
C ASP A 70 -4.16 11.58 -6.57
N ASP A 71 -4.81 11.06 -7.61
CA ASP A 71 -6.27 11.08 -7.77
C ASP A 71 -6.98 9.84 -7.22
N PHE A 72 -6.24 8.87 -6.69
CA PHE A 72 -6.85 7.76 -5.97
C PHE A 72 -7.46 8.28 -4.65
N TRP A 73 -8.78 8.20 -4.53
CA TRP A 73 -9.51 8.79 -3.42
C TRP A 73 -9.03 8.31 -2.04
N TRP A 74 -8.63 7.05 -1.94
CA TRP A 74 -8.16 6.44 -0.70
C TRP A 74 -6.83 7.01 -0.21
N MET A 75 -6.07 7.73 -1.04
CA MET A 75 -4.82 8.38 -0.62
C MET A 75 -5.03 9.58 0.31
N GLY A 76 -6.24 10.15 0.35
CA GLY A 76 -6.53 11.34 1.14
C GLY A 76 -5.98 12.66 0.55
N PHE A 77 -5.64 12.67 -0.75
CA PHE A 77 -5.19 13.87 -1.45
C PHE A 77 -6.31 14.55 -2.25
N THR A 78 -7.51 13.98 -2.21
CA THR A 78 -8.74 14.53 -2.76
C THR A 78 -9.64 15.01 -1.63
N PRO A 79 -10.71 15.81 -1.89
CA PRO A 79 -11.65 16.25 -0.87
C PRO A 79 -12.49 15.13 -0.23
N ARG A 80 -12.44 13.91 -0.77
CA ARG A 80 -13.16 12.75 -0.23
C ARG A 80 -12.51 12.27 1.06
N GLU A 81 -13.31 11.98 2.06
CA GLU A 81 -12.86 11.36 3.30
C GLU A 81 -12.24 9.99 3.06
N VAL A 82 -11.22 9.68 3.83
CA VAL A 82 -10.54 8.38 3.82
C VAL A 82 -11.20 7.43 4.81
N ASN A 83 -11.10 6.14 4.55
CA ASN A 83 -11.55 5.08 5.45
C ASN A 83 -10.50 3.96 5.54
N ASN A 84 -10.89 2.76 5.93
CA ASN A 84 -9.99 1.59 6.05
C ASN A 84 -9.17 1.28 4.78
N TRP A 85 -9.61 1.71 3.59
CA TRP A 85 -8.86 1.53 2.35
C TRP A 85 -7.50 2.22 2.40
N ASN A 86 -7.41 3.36 3.10
CA ASN A 86 -6.17 4.11 3.19
C ASN A 86 -5.05 3.28 3.83
N PRO A 87 -5.14 2.86 5.12
CA PRO A 87 -4.07 2.08 5.73
C PRO A 87 -3.90 0.71 5.06
N TRP A 88 -4.99 0.08 4.61
CA TRP A 88 -4.94 -1.23 3.96
C TRP A 88 -4.13 -1.20 2.66
N ILE A 89 -4.36 -0.25 1.77
CA ILE A 89 -3.59 -0.14 0.53
C ILE A 89 -2.16 0.33 0.80
N ASN A 90 -2.00 1.29 1.72
CA ASN A 90 -0.69 1.83 2.05
C ASN A 90 0.24 0.78 2.68
N SER A 91 -0.24 -0.11 3.56
CA SER A 91 0.58 -1.18 4.14
C SER A 91 1.09 -2.14 3.06
N ASN A 92 0.22 -2.55 2.17
CA ASN A 92 0.57 -3.43 1.05
C ASN A 92 1.51 -2.76 0.02
N TRP A 93 1.27 -1.46 -0.26
CA TRP A 93 2.16 -0.70 -1.11
C TRP A 93 3.54 -0.52 -0.47
N LEU A 94 3.59 -0.21 0.82
CA LEU A 94 4.85 -0.08 1.57
C LEU A 94 5.66 -1.37 1.55
N ALA A 95 5.03 -2.52 1.84
CA ALA A 95 5.69 -3.81 1.74
C ALA A 95 6.27 -4.05 0.34
N SER A 96 5.48 -3.79 -0.70
CA SER A 96 5.90 -3.92 -2.10
C SER A 96 7.10 -3.01 -2.42
N VAL A 97 7.08 -1.75 -1.96
CA VAL A 97 8.18 -0.78 -2.16
C VAL A 97 9.45 -1.25 -1.46
N LEU A 98 9.36 -1.63 -0.19
CA LEU A 98 10.54 -2.00 0.59
C LEU A 98 11.21 -3.26 0.05
N LEU A 99 10.44 -4.21 -0.47
CA LEU A 99 10.95 -5.50 -0.95
C LEU A 99 11.38 -5.48 -2.42
N LEU A 100 10.70 -4.73 -3.30
CA LEU A 100 10.92 -4.82 -4.74
C LEU A 100 11.55 -3.57 -5.37
N GLU A 101 11.34 -2.36 -4.81
CA GLU A 101 11.90 -1.14 -5.39
C GLU A 101 13.41 -1.07 -5.17
N ARG A 102 14.17 -1.02 -6.25
CA ARG A 102 15.63 -1.04 -6.22
C ARG A 102 16.26 0.34 -6.35
N ASP A 103 15.53 1.28 -6.97
CA ASP A 103 15.99 2.67 -7.06
C ASP A 103 15.78 3.36 -5.70
N PRO A 104 16.86 3.79 -5.02
CA PRO A 104 16.77 4.38 -3.69
C PRO A 104 16.00 5.71 -3.68
N GLU A 105 16.10 6.52 -4.72
CA GLU A 105 15.38 7.80 -4.80
C GLU A 105 13.88 7.57 -4.98
N ARG A 106 13.53 6.64 -5.86
CA ARG A 106 12.14 6.25 -6.09
C ARG A 106 11.53 5.62 -4.83
N ARG A 107 12.30 4.78 -4.13
CA ARG A 107 11.91 4.20 -2.84
C ARG A 107 11.61 5.28 -1.80
N VAL A 108 12.50 6.26 -1.62
CA VAL A 108 12.31 7.37 -0.68
C VAL A 108 11.08 8.21 -1.05
N ARG A 109 10.88 8.51 -2.33
CA ARG A 109 9.69 9.23 -2.79
C ARG A 109 8.41 8.48 -2.47
N ALA A 110 8.38 7.17 -2.71
CA ALA A 110 7.22 6.33 -2.41
C ALA A 110 6.94 6.28 -0.90
N VAL A 111 7.94 6.03 -0.07
CA VAL A 111 7.79 5.99 1.40
C VAL A 111 7.28 7.33 1.94
N ARG A 112 7.81 8.47 1.45
CA ARG A 112 7.31 9.80 1.84
C ARG A 112 5.85 10.01 1.45
N LYS A 113 5.45 9.53 0.26
CA LYS A 113 4.06 9.64 -0.19
C LYS A 113 3.13 8.77 0.63
N ILE A 114 3.55 7.55 0.96
CA ILE A 114 2.82 6.64 1.86
C ILE A 114 2.62 7.29 3.23
N ALA A 115 3.69 7.81 3.84
CA ALA A 115 3.60 8.48 5.14
C ALA A 115 2.60 9.64 5.12
N ARG A 116 2.67 10.52 4.10
CA ARG A 116 1.70 11.61 3.94
C ARG A 116 0.26 11.12 3.74
N SER A 117 0.07 9.98 3.10
CA SER A 117 -1.24 9.37 2.92
C SER A 117 -1.77 8.80 4.24
N LEU A 118 -0.91 8.13 5.01
CA LEU A 118 -1.25 7.62 6.35
C LEU A 118 -1.55 8.74 7.34
N ASP A 119 -0.84 9.89 7.26
CA ASP A 119 -1.16 11.06 8.08
C ASP A 119 -2.63 11.51 7.86
N ARG A 120 -3.14 11.46 6.61
CA ARG A 120 -4.54 11.79 6.33
C ARG A 120 -5.55 10.87 7.02
N PHE A 121 -5.19 9.60 7.16
CA PHE A 121 -6.01 8.64 7.90
C PHE A 121 -5.94 8.89 9.41
N VAL A 122 -4.75 9.07 9.95
CA VAL A 122 -4.53 9.31 11.38
C VAL A 122 -5.15 10.63 11.84
N ASP A 123 -4.98 11.70 11.03
CA ASP A 123 -5.54 13.02 11.34
C ASP A 123 -7.08 13.06 11.34
N ALA A 124 -7.73 12.17 10.56
CA ALA A 124 -9.18 12.06 10.50
C ALA A 124 -9.76 11.02 11.48
N TYR A 125 -8.90 10.25 12.14
CA TYR A 125 -9.34 9.18 13.03
C TYR A 125 -9.87 9.75 14.35
N PRO A 126 -10.96 9.19 14.92
CA PRO A 126 -11.50 9.66 16.20
C PRO A 126 -10.48 9.56 17.34
N ASP A 127 -10.46 10.55 18.22
CA ASP A 127 -9.50 10.63 19.34
C ASP A 127 -9.60 9.44 20.33
N ASP A 128 -10.76 8.80 20.39
CA ASP A 128 -11.01 7.63 21.23
C ASP A 128 -10.53 6.31 20.61
N GLY A 129 -9.99 6.35 19.37
CA GLY A 129 -9.53 5.17 18.65
C GLY A 129 -10.64 4.30 18.06
N GLY A 130 -11.90 4.74 18.14
CA GLY A 130 -13.04 4.03 17.58
C GLY A 130 -13.10 4.15 16.05
N CYS A 131 -13.51 3.07 15.35
CA CYS A 131 -13.71 3.08 13.91
C CYS A 131 -15.18 3.30 13.58
N ASP A 132 -15.49 4.32 12.78
CA ASP A 132 -16.86 4.65 12.33
C ASP A 132 -17.50 3.54 11.50
N GLU A 133 -16.69 2.71 10.84
CA GLU A 133 -17.14 1.54 10.08
C GLU A 133 -17.43 0.30 10.97
N GLY A 134 -17.25 0.43 12.29
CA GLY A 134 -17.55 -0.61 13.29
C GLY A 134 -16.42 -1.62 13.55
N PRO A 135 -16.63 -2.56 14.48
CA PRO A 135 -15.56 -3.43 15.02
C PRO A 135 -14.84 -4.30 13.98
N GLY A 136 -15.56 -4.73 12.93
CA GLY A 136 -14.98 -5.56 11.87
C GLY A 136 -13.92 -4.82 11.06
N TYR A 137 -14.18 -3.56 10.73
CA TYR A 137 -13.22 -2.73 10.00
C TYR A 137 -12.20 -2.05 10.91
N TRP A 138 -12.51 -1.84 12.19
CA TRP A 138 -11.54 -1.36 13.16
C TRP A 138 -10.32 -2.28 13.23
N GLY A 139 -10.53 -3.57 13.42
CA GLY A 139 -9.43 -4.55 13.41
C GLY A 139 -8.62 -4.52 12.11
N ARG A 140 -9.28 -4.34 10.95
CA ARG A 140 -8.58 -4.28 9.66
C ARG A 140 -7.81 -2.97 9.47
N ALA A 141 -8.42 -1.83 9.77
CA ALA A 141 -7.80 -0.53 9.65
C ALA A 141 -6.62 -0.37 10.62
N GLY A 142 -6.83 -0.69 11.89
CA GLY A 142 -5.80 -0.64 12.92
C GLY A 142 -4.63 -1.59 12.65
N ALA A 143 -4.92 -2.85 12.25
CA ALA A 143 -3.87 -3.81 11.90
C ALA A 143 -3.03 -3.33 10.69
N SER A 144 -3.65 -2.78 9.66
CA SER A 144 -2.92 -2.28 8.48
C SER A 144 -2.09 -1.03 8.80
N LEU A 145 -2.58 -0.15 9.67
CA LEU A 145 -1.78 0.95 10.19
C LEU A 145 -0.58 0.42 10.97
N PHE A 146 -0.81 -0.51 11.91
CA PHE A 146 0.25 -1.13 12.70
C PHE A 146 1.31 -1.80 11.81
N GLU A 147 0.91 -2.58 10.80
CA GLU A 147 1.83 -3.17 9.82
C GLU A 147 2.70 -2.11 9.14
N SER A 148 2.10 -0.98 8.74
CA SER A 148 2.86 0.13 8.14
C SER A 148 3.88 0.72 9.11
N LEU A 149 3.50 0.91 10.37
CA LEU A 149 4.38 1.47 11.42
C LEU A 149 5.54 0.52 11.73
N GLU A 150 5.28 -0.78 11.85
CA GLU A 150 6.31 -1.82 12.06
C GLU A 150 7.30 -1.86 10.88
N LEU A 151 6.81 -1.84 9.65
CA LEU A 151 7.67 -1.82 8.47
C LEU A 151 8.54 -0.56 8.42
N LEU A 152 7.99 0.61 8.73
CA LEU A 152 8.74 1.87 8.77
C LEU A 152 9.77 1.88 9.92
N HIS A 153 9.37 1.41 11.10
CA HIS A 153 10.25 1.28 12.25
C HIS A 153 11.44 0.37 11.93
N ALA A 154 11.17 -0.83 11.39
CA ALA A 154 12.20 -1.80 11.02
C ALA A 154 13.13 -1.24 9.92
N ALA A 155 12.55 -0.67 8.83
CA ALA A 155 13.32 -0.13 7.70
C ALA A 155 14.20 1.07 8.08
N THR A 156 13.87 1.79 9.15
CA THR A 156 14.64 2.94 9.64
C THR A 156 15.56 2.62 10.82
N GLY A 157 15.62 1.35 11.23
CA GLY A 157 16.38 0.94 12.41
C GLY A 157 15.89 1.62 13.69
N GLY A 158 14.57 1.76 13.83
CA GLY A 158 13.93 2.37 15.00
C GLY A 158 13.93 3.90 15.04
N ARG A 159 14.46 4.58 13.99
CA ARG A 159 14.51 6.05 13.97
C ARG A 159 13.13 6.69 13.75
N LEU A 160 12.23 6.02 13.06
CA LEU A 160 10.83 6.42 12.94
C LEU A 160 10.01 5.63 13.97
N ASP A 161 9.68 6.29 15.07
CA ASP A 161 8.85 5.75 16.14
C ASP A 161 7.70 6.73 16.42
N VAL A 162 6.49 6.36 16.04
CA VAL A 162 5.28 7.15 16.25
C VAL A 162 4.30 6.52 17.24
N TYR A 163 4.67 5.40 17.88
CA TYR A 163 3.81 4.68 18.84
C TYR A 163 3.46 5.47 20.10
N ARG A 164 4.14 6.58 20.34
CA ARG A 164 3.84 7.47 21.48
C ARG A 164 2.75 8.50 21.19
N GLN A 165 2.34 8.64 19.94
CA GLN A 165 1.25 9.55 19.58
C GLN A 165 -0.07 9.07 20.20
N PRO A 166 -0.86 9.97 20.82
CA PRO A 166 -2.08 9.58 21.54
C PRO A 166 -3.07 8.78 20.68
N VAL A 167 -3.36 9.23 19.48
CA VAL A 167 -4.29 8.55 18.55
C VAL A 167 -3.79 7.16 18.15
N VAL A 168 -2.49 6.99 17.88
CA VAL A 168 -1.90 5.69 17.57
C VAL A 168 -1.99 4.71 18.74
N ARG A 169 -1.94 5.22 19.97
CA ARG A 169 -2.11 4.40 21.18
C ARG A 169 -3.55 4.08 21.50
N ALA A 170 -4.49 4.86 21.00
CA ALA A 170 -5.92 4.65 21.19
C ALA A 170 -6.48 3.62 20.20
N ILE A 171 -5.94 3.56 18.98
CA ILE A 171 -6.26 2.56 17.94
C ILE A 171 -5.74 1.18 18.36
#